data_34f8e6fb41a6347f98a1fc4571ad9851
#
_entry.id   34f8e6fb41a6347f98a1fc4571ad9851
#
_cell.length_a   1.000
_cell.length_b   1.000
_cell.length_c   1.000
_cell.angle_alpha   90.00
_cell.angle_beta   90.00
_cell.angle_gamma   90.00
#
_symmetry.space_group_name_H-M   'P 1'
#
loop_
_entity.id
_entity.type
_entity.pdbx_description
1 polymer ?
#
loop_
_entity_poly.entity_id
_entity_poly.type
_entity_poly.pdbx_seq_one_letter_code
_entity_poly.pdbx_strand_id
1 'polypeptide(L)'
;MHVLVTGAGGFIGAALAERLQSVPLVPGLPLRLTLVDRAGPAAPCAPAVHWHIGGFADRALFEALEDHPPDCVFHLASVPGSLAEREPGLGVQANLLDTVALCEGLARPVREGRVRAPRLVFASSVAVYGALGTQAVDERQGPQPTLSYGVHKWMTELLVADYGRRGDIDGCSIRLPGIVARPSAETGHGSAFMSQIFHALRARQMYTCPVSAQATAWWMSLQCCLDNLVHAARLPTQGMPTARCWQPPVLQSSVGDVVQAIAHAQGLDPKDWIRYAPDARTESLFGRLPALRTPQSEAAGFRHDGSLESLVTRVLGGLHSPGMVE
;
A
#
# COMPACT_ATOMS: atom_id res chain seq x y z
N MET A 1 -2.11 -22.93 -6.15
CA MET A 1 -1.62 -21.88 -5.23
C MET A 1 -2.81 -21.05 -4.75
N HIS A 2 -3.01 -20.96 -3.45
CA HIS A 2 -4.08 -20.18 -2.85
C HIS A 2 -3.54 -18.84 -2.34
N VAL A 3 -4.11 -17.74 -2.79
CA VAL A 3 -3.76 -16.37 -2.38
C VAL A 3 -4.93 -15.73 -1.66
N LEU A 4 -4.67 -15.16 -0.49
CA LEU A 4 -5.62 -14.36 0.28
C LEU A 4 -5.25 -12.88 0.16
N VAL A 5 -6.22 -12.02 -0.17
CA VAL A 5 -6.04 -10.56 -0.19
C VAL A 5 -7.07 -9.92 0.74
N THR A 6 -6.61 -9.25 1.80
CA THR A 6 -7.47 -8.44 2.67
C THR A 6 -7.45 -6.98 2.23
N GLY A 7 -8.55 -6.26 2.37
CA GLY A 7 -8.69 -4.92 1.81
C GLY A 7 -8.84 -4.95 0.28
N ALA A 8 -9.49 -6.01 -0.22
CA ALA A 8 -9.59 -6.31 -1.65
C ALA A 8 -10.47 -5.31 -2.42
N GLY A 9 -11.39 -4.62 -1.74
CA GLY A 9 -12.20 -3.55 -2.34
C GLY A 9 -11.51 -2.18 -2.36
N GLY A 10 -10.35 -2.04 -1.68
CA GLY A 10 -9.58 -0.79 -1.67
C GLY A 10 -8.76 -0.57 -2.94
N PHE A 11 -8.23 0.64 -3.10
CA PHE A 11 -7.48 1.08 -4.28
C PHE A 11 -6.36 0.12 -4.71
N ILE A 12 -5.49 -0.29 -3.76
CA ILE A 12 -4.39 -1.23 -4.07
C ILE A 12 -4.92 -2.65 -4.18
N GLY A 13 -5.86 -3.05 -3.31
CA GLY A 13 -6.36 -4.42 -3.24
C GLY A 13 -7.11 -4.86 -4.48
N ALA A 14 -7.98 -4.01 -5.02
CA ALA A 14 -8.73 -4.28 -6.24
C ALA A 14 -7.79 -4.45 -7.45
N ALA A 15 -6.83 -3.53 -7.60
CA ALA A 15 -5.84 -3.61 -8.67
C ALA A 15 -4.91 -4.83 -8.53
N LEU A 16 -4.54 -5.20 -7.30
CA LEU A 16 -3.76 -6.41 -7.05
C LEU A 16 -4.55 -7.68 -7.41
N ALA A 17 -5.83 -7.74 -7.04
CA ALA A 17 -6.70 -8.86 -7.38
C ALA A 17 -6.84 -9.05 -8.90
N GLU A 18 -7.00 -7.97 -9.65
CA GLU A 18 -7.01 -7.98 -11.12
C GLU A 18 -5.66 -8.44 -11.69
N ARG A 19 -4.56 -7.90 -11.18
CA ARG A 19 -3.20 -8.27 -11.59
C ARG A 19 -2.92 -9.76 -11.38
N LEU A 20 -3.32 -10.32 -10.23
CA LEU A 20 -3.09 -11.72 -9.90
C LEU A 20 -3.88 -12.68 -10.79
N GLN A 21 -5.06 -12.29 -11.24
CA GLN A 21 -5.86 -13.07 -12.20
C GLN A 21 -5.21 -13.07 -13.58
N SER A 22 -4.58 -11.95 -13.99
CA SER A 22 -3.91 -11.83 -15.28
C SER A 22 -2.52 -12.48 -15.28
N VAL A 23 -1.77 -12.35 -14.17
CA VAL A 23 -0.40 -12.83 -14.02
C VAL A 23 -0.25 -13.55 -12.68
N PRO A 24 -0.42 -14.88 -12.64
CA PRO A 24 -0.29 -15.66 -11.39
C PRO A 24 1.07 -15.48 -10.72
N LEU A 25 1.09 -15.55 -9.38
CA LEU A 25 2.35 -15.45 -8.60
C LEU A 25 3.37 -16.52 -9.00
N VAL A 26 2.92 -17.73 -9.28
CA VAL A 26 3.77 -18.82 -9.74
C VAL A 26 3.26 -19.26 -11.11
N PRO A 27 4.05 -19.09 -12.19
CA PRO A 27 3.66 -19.53 -13.52
C PRO A 27 3.33 -21.04 -13.55
N GLY A 28 2.25 -21.38 -14.22
CA GLY A 28 1.83 -22.79 -14.41
C GLY A 28 1.06 -23.41 -13.23
N LEU A 29 0.96 -22.75 -12.08
CA LEU A 29 0.12 -23.22 -10.97
C LEU A 29 -1.29 -22.60 -11.09
N PRO A 30 -2.37 -23.40 -10.97
CA PRO A 30 -3.73 -22.87 -10.89
C PRO A 30 -3.85 -21.90 -9.71
N LEU A 31 -4.49 -20.74 -9.93
CA LEU A 31 -4.76 -19.75 -8.90
C LEU A 31 -6.11 -20.01 -8.26
N ARG A 32 -6.14 -20.09 -6.93
CA ARG A 32 -7.32 -19.86 -6.09
C ARG A 32 -7.13 -18.51 -5.41
N LEU A 33 -8.10 -17.61 -5.51
CA LEU A 33 -8.01 -16.27 -4.94
C LEU A 33 -9.16 -16.06 -3.96
N THR A 34 -8.84 -15.80 -2.69
CA THR A 34 -9.82 -15.36 -1.70
C THR A 34 -9.64 -13.87 -1.44
N LEU A 35 -10.69 -13.11 -1.66
CA LEU A 35 -10.75 -11.66 -1.51
C LEU A 35 -11.61 -11.32 -0.30
N VAL A 36 -11.09 -10.48 0.59
CA VAL A 36 -11.79 -10.09 1.82
C VAL A 36 -11.93 -8.60 1.90
N ASP A 37 -13.17 -8.13 1.99
CA ASP A 37 -13.49 -6.73 2.28
C ASP A 37 -14.89 -6.62 2.89
N ARG A 38 -15.19 -5.47 3.49
CA ARG A 38 -16.54 -5.16 4.04
C ARG A 38 -17.58 -4.94 2.95
N ALA A 39 -17.15 -4.52 1.77
CA ALA A 39 -17.99 -4.39 0.57
C ALA A 39 -17.69 -5.54 -0.41
N GLY A 40 -18.72 -6.07 -1.02
CA GLY A 40 -18.58 -7.09 -2.07
C GLY A 40 -18.17 -6.49 -3.42
N PRO A 41 -17.90 -7.36 -4.41
CA PRO A 41 -17.56 -6.93 -5.75
C PRO A 41 -18.75 -6.26 -6.45
N ALA A 42 -18.46 -5.29 -7.32
CA ALA A 42 -19.48 -4.61 -8.13
C ALA A 42 -20.07 -5.52 -9.23
N ALA A 43 -19.39 -6.61 -9.60
CA ALA A 43 -19.80 -7.56 -10.63
C ALA A 43 -19.46 -9.00 -10.22
N PRO A 44 -20.11 -10.02 -10.84
CA PRO A 44 -19.78 -11.43 -10.62
C PRO A 44 -18.31 -11.73 -10.91
N CYS A 45 -17.69 -12.54 -10.07
CA CYS A 45 -16.27 -12.91 -10.20
C CYS A 45 -16.09 -14.22 -10.99
N ALA A 46 -14.87 -14.44 -11.49
CA ALA A 46 -14.48 -15.71 -12.10
C ALA A 46 -14.56 -16.86 -11.08
N PRO A 47 -14.79 -18.13 -11.50
CA PRO A 47 -14.97 -19.27 -10.59
C PRO A 47 -13.83 -19.53 -9.61
N ALA A 48 -12.61 -19.10 -9.95
CA ALA A 48 -11.43 -19.24 -9.10
C ALA A 48 -11.31 -18.12 -8.04
N VAL A 49 -12.22 -17.14 -8.04
CA VAL A 49 -12.22 -15.98 -7.14
C VAL A 49 -13.38 -16.10 -6.16
N HIS A 50 -13.04 -16.16 -4.88
CA HIS A 50 -14.00 -16.26 -3.78
C HIS A 50 -13.99 -14.97 -2.97
N TRP A 51 -15.17 -14.36 -2.76
CA TRP A 51 -15.30 -13.20 -1.89
C TRP A 51 -15.83 -13.59 -0.52
N HIS A 52 -15.13 -13.12 0.51
CA HIS A 52 -15.62 -13.06 1.87
C HIS A 52 -16.02 -11.60 2.17
N ILE A 53 -17.32 -11.35 2.26
CA ILE A 53 -17.86 -10.02 2.60
C ILE A 53 -17.93 -9.94 4.12
N GLY A 54 -17.00 -9.21 4.73
CA GLY A 54 -16.87 -9.13 6.19
C GLY A 54 -15.49 -8.67 6.63
N GLY A 55 -15.19 -8.93 7.91
CA GLY A 55 -13.89 -8.64 8.51
C GLY A 55 -12.86 -9.72 8.18
N PHE A 56 -11.62 -9.33 8.05
CA PHE A 56 -10.52 -10.29 7.84
C PHE A 56 -10.11 -11.04 9.14
N ALA A 57 -10.72 -10.73 10.25
CA ALA A 57 -10.61 -11.45 11.53
C ALA A 57 -11.87 -12.27 11.85
N ASP A 58 -12.83 -12.35 10.94
CA ASP A 58 -14.08 -13.06 11.16
C ASP A 58 -13.84 -14.56 11.29
N ARG A 59 -14.54 -15.20 12.23
CA ARG A 59 -14.51 -16.65 12.42
C ARG A 59 -14.92 -17.39 11.14
N ALA A 60 -15.94 -16.92 10.43
CA ALA A 60 -16.41 -17.52 9.19
C ALA A 60 -15.34 -17.53 8.07
N LEU A 61 -14.43 -16.52 8.03
CA LEU A 61 -13.30 -16.54 7.13
C LEU A 61 -12.37 -17.71 7.45
N PHE A 62 -11.99 -17.89 8.72
CA PHE A 62 -11.07 -18.96 9.11
C PHE A 62 -11.68 -20.34 8.90
N GLU A 63 -12.97 -20.52 9.17
CA GLU A 63 -13.71 -21.76 8.84
C GLU A 63 -13.67 -22.05 7.34
N ALA A 64 -13.85 -21.05 6.48
CA ALA A 64 -13.75 -21.20 5.02
C ALA A 64 -12.32 -21.48 4.52
N LEU A 65 -11.29 -21.14 5.30
CA LEU A 65 -9.89 -21.41 4.98
C LEU A 65 -9.38 -22.73 5.54
N GLU A 66 -10.14 -23.45 6.38
CA GLU A 66 -9.68 -24.71 7.02
C GLU A 66 -9.33 -25.79 6.00
N ASP A 67 -10.18 -26.00 4.98
CA ASP A 67 -9.95 -26.98 3.92
C ASP A 67 -8.90 -26.55 2.91
N HIS A 68 -8.73 -25.25 2.75
CA HIS A 68 -7.81 -24.66 1.78
C HIS A 68 -7.06 -23.47 2.37
N PRO A 69 -6.07 -23.69 3.25
CA PRO A 69 -5.28 -22.62 3.82
C PRO A 69 -4.49 -21.87 2.74
N PRO A 70 -4.28 -20.55 2.89
CA PRO A 70 -3.55 -19.77 1.90
C PRO A 70 -2.04 -20.08 1.90
N ASP A 71 -1.46 -20.15 0.71
CA ASP A 71 0.00 -20.20 0.53
C ASP A 71 0.63 -18.81 0.66
N CYS A 72 -0.13 -17.77 0.25
CA CYS A 72 0.31 -16.37 0.29
C CYS A 72 -0.83 -15.45 0.72
N VAL A 73 -0.50 -14.47 1.55
CA VAL A 73 -1.44 -13.47 2.06
C VAL A 73 -0.90 -12.07 1.75
N PHE A 74 -1.69 -11.25 1.07
CA PHE A 74 -1.46 -9.81 0.99
C PHE A 74 -2.39 -9.11 1.98
N HIS A 75 -1.83 -8.61 3.07
CA HIS A 75 -2.59 -7.90 4.08
C HIS A 75 -2.54 -6.39 3.80
N LEU A 76 -3.56 -5.89 3.10
CA LEU A 76 -3.67 -4.51 2.65
C LEU A 76 -4.78 -3.74 3.40
N ALA A 77 -5.67 -4.46 4.10
CA ALA A 77 -6.75 -3.86 4.87
C ALA A 77 -6.20 -2.94 5.97
N SER A 78 -6.73 -1.74 6.05
CA SER A 78 -6.50 -0.85 7.19
C SER A 78 -7.47 0.33 7.17
N VAL A 79 -7.74 0.88 8.34
CA VAL A 79 -8.40 2.18 8.49
C VAL A 79 -7.37 3.28 8.23
N PRO A 80 -7.66 4.26 7.33
CA PRO A 80 -6.71 5.31 6.98
C PRO A 80 -6.41 6.27 8.13
N GLY A 81 -5.26 6.96 8.05
CA GLY A 81 -4.72 7.76 9.14
C GLY A 81 -5.67 8.81 9.70
N SER A 82 -6.37 9.56 8.85
CA SER A 82 -7.31 10.59 9.30
C SER A 82 -8.52 10.00 10.06
N LEU A 83 -8.98 8.82 9.68
CA LEU A 83 -10.06 8.13 10.39
C LEU A 83 -9.56 7.52 11.70
N ALA A 84 -8.36 6.94 11.72
CA ALA A 84 -7.75 6.42 12.95
C ALA A 84 -7.48 7.51 13.99
N GLU A 85 -7.20 8.75 13.57
CA GLU A 85 -7.07 9.90 14.48
C GLU A 85 -8.43 10.38 15.02
N ARG A 86 -9.48 10.38 14.20
CA ARG A 86 -10.83 10.78 14.63
C ARG A 86 -11.53 9.74 15.50
N GLU A 87 -11.29 8.47 15.19
CA GLU A 87 -11.90 7.32 15.85
C GLU A 87 -10.81 6.34 16.33
N PRO A 88 -10.09 6.66 17.41
CA PRO A 88 -8.94 5.87 17.86
C PRO A 88 -9.28 4.42 18.17
N GLY A 89 -10.46 4.15 18.76
CA GLY A 89 -10.92 2.79 19.04
C GLY A 89 -11.08 1.95 17.77
N LEU A 90 -11.65 2.51 16.71
CA LEU A 90 -11.76 1.86 15.41
C LEU A 90 -10.38 1.63 14.80
N GLY A 91 -9.47 2.62 14.91
CA GLY A 91 -8.09 2.50 14.44
C GLY A 91 -7.34 1.35 15.12
N VAL A 92 -7.40 1.25 16.45
CA VAL A 92 -6.80 0.16 17.23
C VAL A 92 -7.41 -1.18 16.85
N GLN A 93 -8.74 -1.27 16.79
CA GLN A 93 -9.43 -2.53 16.46
C GLN A 93 -9.01 -3.02 15.08
N ALA A 94 -9.23 -2.22 14.03
CA ALA A 94 -9.03 -2.67 12.67
C ALA A 94 -7.56 -2.79 12.25
N ASN A 95 -6.68 -1.85 12.71
CA ASN A 95 -5.30 -1.86 12.24
C ASN A 95 -4.37 -2.74 13.09
N LEU A 96 -4.77 -3.07 14.33
CA LEU A 96 -3.93 -3.84 15.23
C LEU A 96 -4.59 -5.12 15.71
N LEU A 97 -5.72 -5.07 16.42
CA LEU A 97 -6.32 -6.25 17.06
C LEU A 97 -6.83 -7.26 16.03
N ASP A 98 -7.51 -6.80 14.99
CA ASP A 98 -7.95 -7.67 13.90
C ASP A 98 -6.75 -8.28 13.14
N THR A 99 -5.64 -7.52 13.01
CA THR A 99 -4.39 -8.05 12.41
C THR A 99 -3.74 -9.12 13.29
N VAL A 100 -3.76 -8.94 14.62
CA VAL A 100 -3.32 -10.00 15.56
C VAL A 100 -4.18 -11.26 15.36
N ALA A 101 -5.50 -11.12 15.28
CA ALA A 101 -6.41 -12.25 15.07
C ALA A 101 -6.16 -12.94 13.71
N LEU A 102 -5.90 -12.17 12.64
CA LEU A 102 -5.50 -12.72 11.34
C LEU A 102 -4.22 -13.55 11.46
N CYS A 103 -3.18 -12.99 12.07
CA CYS A 103 -1.91 -13.70 12.26
C CYS A 103 -2.07 -14.98 13.09
N GLU A 104 -2.86 -14.95 14.17
CA GLU A 104 -3.14 -16.15 14.98
C GLU A 104 -3.93 -17.21 14.19
N GLY A 105 -4.92 -16.79 13.39
CA GLY A 105 -5.66 -17.70 12.54
C GLY A 105 -4.80 -18.40 11.49
N LEU A 106 -3.83 -17.67 10.91
CA LEU A 106 -2.86 -18.22 9.96
C LEU A 106 -1.81 -19.11 10.64
N ALA A 107 -1.36 -18.75 11.84
CA ALA A 107 -0.31 -19.48 12.58
C ALA A 107 -0.80 -20.80 13.20
N ARG A 108 -2.07 -20.85 13.62
CA ARG A 108 -2.62 -22.05 14.29
C ARG A 108 -2.43 -23.34 13.51
N PRO A 109 -2.85 -23.46 12.22
CA PRO A 109 -2.66 -24.68 11.46
C PRO A 109 -1.18 -25.03 11.21
N VAL A 110 -0.27 -24.05 11.22
CA VAL A 110 1.18 -24.27 11.12
C VAL A 110 1.72 -24.91 12.40
N ARG A 111 1.37 -24.37 13.57
CA ARG A 111 1.75 -24.94 14.88
C ARG A 111 1.21 -26.34 15.11
N GLU A 112 0.05 -26.64 14.53
CA GLU A 112 -0.55 -27.98 14.55
C GLU A 112 0.10 -28.95 13.53
N GLY A 113 1.08 -28.49 12.74
CA GLY A 113 1.78 -29.29 11.75
C GLY A 113 0.96 -29.66 10.52
N ARG A 114 -0.21 -29.02 10.32
CA ARG A 114 -1.13 -29.32 9.22
C ARG A 114 -0.70 -28.69 7.90
N VAL A 115 -0.04 -27.55 7.95
CA VAL A 115 0.37 -26.78 6.77
C VAL A 115 1.74 -26.11 6.97
N ARG A 116 2.34 -25.66 5.88
CA ARG A 116 3.55 -24.82 5.94
C ARG A 116 3.20 -23.38 6.28
N ALA A 117 4.15 -22.65 6.86
CA ALA A 117 4.02 -21.22 7.12
C ALA A 117 3.69 -20.45 5.82
N PRO A 118 2.56 -19.73 5.75
CA PRO A 118 2.21 -18.97 4.58
C PRO A 118 3.13 -17.74 4.41
N ARG A 119 3.37 -17.32 3.17
CA ARG A 119 3.98 -16.02 2.90
C ARG A 119 2.98 -14.92 3.28
N LEU A 120 3.38 -13.97 4.13
CA LEU A 120 2.60 -12.78 4.45
C LEU A 120 3.33 -11.52 3.96
N VAL A 121 2.71 -10.78 3.04
CA VAL A 121 3.15 -9.45 2.62
C VAL A 121 2.24 -8.42 3.28
N PHE A 122 2.78 -7.72 4.27
CA PHE A 122 2.06 -6.68 5.00
C PHE A 122 2.32 -5.30 4.40
N ALA A 123 1.26 -4.60 4.02
CA ALA A 123 1.34 -3.20 3.58
C ALA A 123 1.51 -2.29 4.81
N SER A 124 2.76 -2.04 5.17
CA SER A 124 3.13 -0.97 6.09
C SER A 124 3.15 0.38 5.37
N SER A 125 3.64 1.43 6.01
CA SER A 125 3.59 2.79 5.47
C SER A 125 4.81 3.60 5.91
N VAL A 126 5.22 4.55 5.07
CA VAL A 126 6.19 5.58 5.45
C VAL A 126 5.74 6.48 6.62
N ALA A 127 4.46 6.42 7.00
CA ALA A 127 3.93 7.08 8.19
C ALA A 127 4.60 6.60 9.49
N VAL A 128 5.27 5.46 9.48
CA VAL A 128 6.06 4.96 10.62
C VAL A 128 7.24 5.87 10.96
N TYR A 129 7.75 6.63 9.99
CA TYR A 129 8.90 7.52 10.23
C TYR A 129 8.52 8.83 10.96
N GLY A 130 7.24 9.23 10.90
CA GLY A 130 6.80 10.52 11.44
C GLY A 130 7.42 11.71 10.71
N ALA A 131 7.78 12.75 11.47
CA ALA A 131 8.42 13.95 10.92
C ALA A 131 9.91 13.69 10.69
N LEU A 132 10.30 13.62 9.41
CA LEU A 132 11.70 13.58 9.00
C LEU A 132 12.25 15.00 8.86
N GLY A 133 13.53 15.19 9.18
CA GLY A 133 14.21 16.47 8.95
C GLY A 133 14.45 16.72 7.45
N THR A 134 15.26 17.73 7.15
CA THR A 134 15.60 18.09 5.75
C THR A 134 16.80 17.32 5.18
N GLN A 135 17.54 16.62 6.03
CA GLN A 135 18.69 15.83 5.59
C GLN A 135 18.25 14.51 4.97
N ALA A 136 18.98 14.07 3.95
CA ALA A 136 18.76 12.77 3.32
C ALA A 136 18.77 11.65 4.37
N VAL A 137 17.81 10.74 4.28
CA VAL A 137 17.69 9.57 5.15
C VAL A 137 17.96 8.29 4.36
N ASP A 138 18.26 7.21 5.06
CA ASP A 138 18.35 5.89 4.47
C ASP A 138 17.30 4.93 5.06
N GLU A 139 17.19 3.74 4.50
CA GLU A 139 16.24 2.71 4.93
C GLU A 139 16.45 2.19 6.35
N ARG A 140 17.57 2.55 7.02
CA ARG A 140 17.85 2.26 8.42
C ARG A 140 17.26 3.31 9.37
N GLN A 141 16.63 4.36 8.82
CA GLN A 141 15.93 5.35 9.63
C GLN A 141 14.94 4.66 10.57
N GLY A 142 15.14 4.88 11.86
CA GLY A 142 14.27 4.29 12.89
C GLY A 142 12.86 4.88 12.84
N PRO A 143 11.82 4.07 13.09
CA PRO A 143 10.45 4.57 13.21
C PRO A 143 10.30 5.56 14.37
N GLN A 144 9.61 6.67 14.11
CA GLN A 144 9.22 7.70 15.09
C GLN A 144 7.84 8.27 14.74
N PRO A 145 6.79 7.43 14.71
CA PRO A 145 5.48 7.82 14.23
C PRO A 145 4.88 8.96 15.08
N THR A 146 4.25 9.92 14.38
CA THR A 146 3.57 11.07 15.00
C THR A 146 2.05 10.99 14.85
N LEU A 147 1.54 9.92 14.23
CA LEU A 147 0.12 9.64 14.03
C LEU A 147 -0.20 8.22 14.48
N SER A 148 -1.39 7.99 15.04
CA SER A 148 -1.88 6.66 15.47
C SER A 148 -1.74 5.60 14.38
N TYR A 149 -2.05 5.96 13.15
CA TYR A 149 -1.88 5.08 12.00
C TYR A 149 -0.42 4.58 11.83
N GLY A 150 0.55 5.49 11.94
CA GLY A 150 1.97 5.14 11.89
C GLY A 150 2.38 4.23 13.05
N VAL A 151 1.86 4.49 14.27
CA VAL A 151 2.06 3.62 15.44
C VAL A 151 1.51 2.22 15.17
N HIS A 152 0.26 2.11 14.70
CA HIS A 152 -0.35 0.81 14.42
C HIS A 152 0.43 0.03 13.34
N LYS A 153 0.88 0.71 12.28
CA LYS A 153 1.69 0.08 11.23
C LYS A 153 3.02 -0.43 11.78
N TRP A 154 3.71 0.35 12.62
CA TRP A 154 4.97 -0.08 13.23
C TRP A 154 4.78 -1.25 14.21
N MET A 155 3.75 -1.21 15.07
CA MET A 155 3.42 -2.34 15.96
C MET A 155 3.17 -3.62 15.16
N THR A 156 2.52 -3.51 14.01
CA THR A 156 2.27 -4.65 13.10
C THR A 156 3.56 -5.13 12.42
N GLU A 157 4.50 -4.26 12.05
CA GLU A 157 5.82 -4.69 11.57
C GLU A 157 6.54 -5.58 12.59
N LEU A 158 6.53 -5.19 13.87
CA LEU A 158 7.11 -5.98 14.96
C LEU A 158 6.37 -7.31 15.16
N LEU A 159 5.05 -7.29 15.09
CA LEU A 159 4.22 -8.49 15.18
C LEU A 159 4.57 -9.48 14.06
N VAL A 160 4.58 -9.04 12.81
CA VAL A 160 4.93 -9.86 11.64
C VAL A 160 6.34 -10.44 11.76
N ALA A 161 7.30 -9.65 12.25
CA ALA A 161 8.66 -10.10 12.50
C ALA A 161 8.74 -11.19 13.59
N ASP A 162 7.94 -11.08 14.67
CA ASP A 162 7.90 -12.08 15.73
C ASP A 162 7.27 -13.42 15.27
N TYR A 163 6.18 -13.37 14.51
CA TYR A 163 5.63 -14.59 13.89
C TYR A 163 6.64 -15.24 12.94
N GLY A 164 7.42 -14.43 12.20
CA GLY A 164 8.51 -14.93 11.35
C GLY A 164 9.63 -15.61 12.17
N ARG A 165 10.04 -15.00 13.29
CA ARG A 165 11.05 -15.57 14.19
C ARG A 165 10.62 -16.93 14.78
N ARG A 166 9.34 -17.10 15.07
CA ARG A 166 8.76 -18.36 15.57
C ARG A 166 8.56 -19.41 14.48
N GLY A 167 8.65 -19.04 13.20
CA GLY A 167 8.37 -19.92 12.07
C GLY A 167 6.88 -20.13 11.79
N ASP A 168 6.00 -19.35 12.42
CA ASP A 168 4.55 -19.45 12.27
C ASP A 168 4.06 -18.84 10.95
N ILE A 169 4.74 -17.80 10.47
CA ILE A 169 4.43 -17.05 9.23
C ILE A 169 5.74 -16.66 8.55
N ASP A 170 5.84 -16.84 7.24
CA ASP A 170 6.95 -16.30 6.45
C ASP A 170 6.63 -14.84 6.05
N GLY A 171 6.75 -13.92 7.03
CA GLY A 171 6.30 -12.55 6.93
C GLY A 171 7.32 -11.58 6.36
N CYS A 172 6.85 -10.56 5.64
CA CYS A 172 7.60 -9.35 5.36
C CYS A 172 6.68 -8.12 5.34
N SER A 173 7.20 -6.99 5.75
CA SER A 173 6.52 -5.70 5.76
C SER A 173 7.09 -4.80 4.68
N ILE A 174 6.24 -4.01 4.01
CA ILE A 174 6.65 -3.05 2.98
C ILE A 174 6.13 -1.68 3.36
N ARG A 175 7.01 -0.71 3.60
CA ARG A 175 6.67 0.67 3.90
C ARG A 175 6.30 1.41 2.63
N LEU A 176 5.02 1.41 2.28
CA LEU A 176 4.51 2.05 1.08
C LEU A 176 4.56 3.57 1.19
N PRO A 177 5.04 4.28 0.14
CA PRO A 177 5.02 5.74 0.06
C PRO A 177 3.65 6.27 -0.37
N GLY A 178 3.60 7.49 -0.91
CA GLY A 178 2.41 8.06 -1.54
C GLY A 178 2.10 7.37 -2.86
N ILE A 179 1.15 6.44 -2.84
CA ILE A 179 0.70 5.74 -4.04
C ILE A 179 -0.34 6.58 -4.78
N VAL A 180 -0.11 6.83 -6.07
CA VAL A 180 -0.93 7.69 -6.92
C VAL A 180 -1.40 7.00 -8.21
N ALA A 181 -2.59 7.41 -8.77
CA ALA A 181 -3.55 8.33 -8.18
C ALA A 181 -4.72 7.53 -7.61
N ARG A 182 -5.01 7.73 -6.30
CA ARG A 182 -6.19 7.12 -5.66
C ARG A 182 -7.46 7.73 -6.22
N PRO A 183 -8.59 7.02 -6.24
CA PRO A 183 -9.88 7.58 -6.62
C PRO A 183 -10.21 8.88 -5.88
N SER A 184 -10.88 9.83 -6.54
CA SER A 184 -11.17 11.15 -5.99
C SER A 184 -12.10 11.12 -4.77
N ALA A 185 -12.92 10.08 -4.64
CA ALA A 185 -13.81 9.86 -3.50
C ALA A 185 -13.07 9.53 -2.19
N GLU A 186 -11.81 9.06 -2.25
CA GLU A 186 -10.99 8.77 -1.08
C GLU A 186 -10.35 10.03 -0.49
N THR A 187 -11.16 10.95 0.05
CA THR A 187 -10.71 12.24 0.60
C THR A 187 -10.14 12.18 2.02
N GLY A 188 -10.25 11.04 2.69
CA GLY A 188 -9.87 10.85 4.10
C GLY A 188 -8.37 10.76 4.41
N HIS A 189 -7.48 11.01 3.45
CA HIS A 189 -6.03 10.95 3.62
C HIS A 189 -5.40 12.34 3.65
N GLY A 190 -4.53 12.63 4.62
CA GLY A 190 -3.82 13.91 4.68
C GLY A 190 -2.91 14.15 3.46
N SER A 191 -2.49 13.10 2.77
CA SER A 191 -1.74 13.14 1.50
C SER A 191 -2.63 13.09 0.25
N ALA A 192 -3.95 13.33 0.37
CA ALA A 192 -4.88 13.26 -0.76
C ALA A 192 -4.50 14.21 -1.91
N PHE A 193 -3.85 15.36 -1.60
CA PHE A 193 -3.38 16.31 -2.61
C PHE A 193 -2.50 15.64 -3.69
N MET A 194 -1.72 14.61 -3.34
CA MET A 194 -0.87 13.89 -4.27
C MET A 194 -1.67 13.25 -5.42
N SER A 195 -2.88 12.79 -5.15
CA SER A 195 -3.78 12.22 -6.17
C SER A 195 -4.68 13.27 -6.80
N GLN A 196 -5.13 14.25 -6.02
CA GLN A 196 -6.04 15.30 -6.50
C GLN A 196 -5.44 16.16 -7.61
N ILE A 197 -4.12 16.42 -7.60
CA ILE A 197 -3.45 17.14 -8.69
C ILE A 197 -3.55 16.40 -10.03
N PHE A 198 -3.49 15.06 -10.04
CA PHE A 198 -3.67 14.24 -11.24
C PHE A 198 -5.10 14.32 -11.75
N HIS A 199 -6.09 14.19 -10.86
CA HIS A 199 -7.51 14.28 -11.22
C HIS A 199 -7.88 15.65 -11.73
N ALA A 200 -7.44 16.71 -11.06
CA ALA A 200 -7.74 18.10 -11.42
C ALA A 200 -7.18 18.45 -12.80
N LEU A 201 -5.91 18.18 -13.06
CA LEU A 201 -5.29 18.46 -14.35
C LEU A 201 -5.92 17.63 -15.47
N ARG A 202 -6.20 16.34 -15.22
CA ARG A 202 -6.90 15.49 -16.19
C ARG A 202 -8.30 16.00 -16.54
N ALA A 203 -9.07 16.40 -15.51
CA ALA A 203 -10.42 16.89 -15.67
C ALA A 203 -10.48 18.35 -16.12
N ARG A 204 -9.34 19.05 -16.21
CA ARG A 204 -9.24 20.49 -16.44
C ARG A 204 -10.11 21.28 -15.45
N GLN A 205 -10.00 20.92 -14.18
CA GLN A 205 -10.73 21.55 -13.08
C GLN A 205 -9.76 22.30 -12.17
N MET A 206 -10.20 23.47 -11.71
CA MET A 206 -9.44 24.26 -10.76
C MET A 206 -9.30 23.51 -9.43
N TYR A 207 -8.06 23.37 -8.94
CA TYR A 207 -7.77 22.76 -7.65
C TYR A 207 -6.87 23.66 -6.80
N THR A 208 -7.23 23.81 -5.54
CA THR A 208 -6.41 24.52 -4.56
C THR A 208 -5.61 23.49 -3.77
N CYS A 209 -4.32 23.40 -4.06
CA CYS A 209 -3.40 22.48 -3.42
C CYS A 209 -3.05 22.98 -2.01
N PRO A 210 -3.23 22.18 -0.94
CA PRO A 210 -2.99 22.59 0.44
C PRO A 210 -1.51 22.55 0.85
N VAL A 211 -0.60 22.39 -0.09
CA VAL A 211 0.85 22.46 0.12
C VAL A 211 1.48 23.35 -0.95
N SER A 212 2.68 23.87 -0.67
CA SER A 212 3.39 24.73 -1.62
C SER A 212 3.91 23.92 -2.84
N ALA A 213 4.27 24.63 -3.91
CA ALA A 213 4.92 24.00 -5.05
C ALA A 213 6.28 23.39 -4.68
N GLN A 214 6.96 23.92 -3.67
CA GLN A 214 8.25 23.45 -3.15
C GLN A 214 8.11 22.26 -2.19
N ALA A 215 6.90 21.96 -1.74
CA ALA A 215 6.63 20.80 -0.88
C ALA A 215 7.12 19.52 -1.56
N THR A 216 7.84 18.67 -0.82
CA THR A 216 8.44 17.45 -1.33
C THR A 216 7.74 16.23 -0.79
N ALA A 217 7.51 15.23 -1.65
CA ALA A 217 6.88 13.96 -1.27
C ALA A 217 7.60 12.77 -1.93
N TRP A 218 7.28 11.58 -1.42
CA TRP A 218 7.74 10.30 -1.97
C TRP A 218 6.62 9.69 -2.81
N TRP A 219 6.85 9.64 -4.11
CA TRP A 219 5.85 9.26 -5.11
C TRP A 219 6.09 7.85 -5.63
N MET A 220 5.01 7.11 -5.85
CA MET A 220 5.03 5.82 -6.52
C MET A 220 3.70 5.62 -7.26
N SER A 221 3.75 5.14 -8.51
CA SER A 221 2.56 4.74 -9.24
C SER A 221 1.94 3.47 -8.64
N LEU A 222 0.63 3.29 -8.84
CA LEU A 222 -0.05 2.05 -8.47
C LEU A 222 0.63 0.84 -9.12
N GLN A 223 0.99 0.93 -10.40
CA GLN A 223 1.65 -0.15 -11.13
C GLN A 223 2.99 -0.56 -10.47
N CYS A 224 3.83 0.41 -10.11
CA CYS A 224 5.08 0.16 -9.42
C CYS A 224 4.86 -0.44 -8.01
N CYS A 225 3.83 0.02 -7.30
CA CYS A 225 3.41 -0.56 -6.03
C CYS A 225 3.05 -2.04 -6.17
N LEU A 226 2.23 -2.39 -7.17
CA LEU A 226 1.84 -3.78 -7.44
C LEU A 226 3.05 -4.65 -7.79
N ASP A 227 3.97 -4.14 -8.62
CA ASP A 227 5.20 -4.85 -8.98
C ASP A 227 6.05 -5.15 -7.73
N ASN A 228 6.19 -4.20 -6.81
CA ASN A 228 6.92 -4.37 -5.55
C ASN A 228 6.21 -5.34 -4.58
N LEU A 229 4.87 -5.30 -4.49
CA LEU A 229 4.10 -6.26 -3.67
C LEU A 229 4.24 -7.69 -4.18
N VAL A 230 4.10 -7.89 -5.50
CA VAL A 230 4.28 -9.20 -6.15
C VAL A 230 5.73 -9.67 -6.02
N HIS A 231 6.70 -8.78 -6.16
CA HIS A 231 8.12 -9.09 -5.93
C HIS A 231 8.36 -9.57 -4.50
N ALA A 232 7.84 -8.88 -3.50
CA ALA A 232 7.96 -9.29 -2.09
C ALA A 232 7.36 -10.67 -1.81
N ALA A 233 6.25 -11.00 -2.46
CA ALA A 233 5.64 -12.33 -2.33
C ALA A 233 6.52 -13.45 -2.93
N ARG A 234 7.32 -13.11 -3.94
CA ARG A 234 8.22 -14.06 -4.65
C ARG A 234 9.64 -14.07 -4.11
N LEU A 235 10.03 -13.09 -3.30
CA LEU A 235 11.40 -12.92 -2.83
C LEU A 235 11.83 -14.15 -2.02
N PRO A 236 12.95 -14.84 -2.38
CA PRO A 236 13.47 -15.94 -1.59
C PRO A 236 13.88 -15.44 -0.20
N THR A 237 13.44 -16.14 0.84
CA THR A 237 13.69 -15.74 2.23
C THR A 237 14.69 -16.65 2.96
N GLN A 238 15.12 -17.73 2.31
CA GLN A 238 16.13 -18.63 2.86
C GLN A 238 17.43 -17.86 3.11
N GLY A 239 17.94 -17.91 4.33
CA GLY A 239 19.14 -17.20 4.74
C GLY A 239 18.97 -15.71 5.05
N MET A 240 17.76 -15.16 4.89
CA MET A 240 17.46 -13.78 5.28
C MET A 240 17.06 -13.69 6.77
N PRO A 241 17.29 -12.55 7.41
CA PRO A 241 16.71 -12.28 8.74
C PRO A 241 15.19 -12.42 8.74
N THR A 242 14.61 -12.84 9.86
CA THR A 242 13.14 -12.96 10.00
C THR A 242 12.44 -11.62 10.10
N ALA A 243 13.13 -10.59 10.60
CA ALA A 243 12.62 -9.21 10.66
C ALA A 243 12.79 -8.51 9.31
N ARG A 244 12.01 -8.94 8.32
CA ARG A 244 12.04 -8.39 6.96
C ARG A 244 11.09 -7.22 6.82
N CYS A 245 11.63 -6.01 6.94
CA CYS A 245 10.91 -4.78 6.69
C CYS A 245 11.60 -3.98 5.59
N TRP A 246 10.95 -3.83 4.46
CA TRP A 246 11.49 -3.21 3.27
C TRP A 246 10.94 -1.79 3.09
N GLN A 247 11.86 -0.87 2.81
CA GLN A 247 11.53 0.45 2.32
C GLN A 247 11.83 0.49 0.82
N PRO A 248 10.83 0.29 -0.07
CA PRO A 248 11.08 0.36 -1.51
C PRO A 248 11.67 1.73 -1.90
N PRO A 249 12.51 1.78 -2.93
CA PRO A 249 12.94 3.04 -3.50
C PRO A 249 11.75 3.86 -4.01
N VAL A 250 11.88 5.18 -3.98
CA VAL A 250 10.81 6.13 -4.29
C VAL A 250 11.30 7.19 -5.26
N LEU A 251 10.40 7.85 -5.97
CA LEU A 251 10.71 9.13 -6.61
C LEU A 251 10.44 10.25 -5.60
N GLN A 252 11.49 10.86 -5.09
CA GLN A 252 11.38 12.10 -4.32
C GLN A 252 11.34 13.26 -5.29
N SER A 253 10.25 14.03 -5.27
CA SER A 253 10.07 15.19 -6.13
C SER A 253 9.21 16.24 -5.46
N SER A 254 9.36 17.49 -5.87
CA SER A 254 8.47 18.56 -5.45
C SER A 254 7.09 18.41 -6.07
N VAL A 255 6.09 18.94 -5.39
CA VAL A 255 4.71 18.99 -5.93
C VAL A 255 4.66 19.81 -7.22
N GLY A 256 5.43 20.89 -7.29
CA GLY A 256 5.56 21.73 -8.49
C GLY A 256 6.10 20.97 -9.68
N ASP A 257 7.17 20.16 -9.51
CA ASP A 257 7.75 19.36 -10.59
C ASP A 257 6.76 18.31 -11.10
N VAL A 258 6.02 17.65 -10.19
CA VAL A 258 4.98 16.68 -10.56
C VAL A 258 3.85 17.37 -11.32
N VAL A 259 3.38 18.52 -10.86
CA VAL A 259 2.35 19.33 -11.55
C VAL A 259 2.81 19.72 -12.95
N GLN A 260 4.04 20.19 -13.10
CA GLN A 260 4.62 20.52 -14.42
C GLN A 260 4.70 19.30 -15.34
N ALA A 261 5.14 18.14 -14.82
CA ALA A 261 5.24 16.92 -15.61
C ALA A 261 3.85 16.43 -16.09
N ILE A 262 2.82 16.49 -15.23
CA ILE A 262 1.44 16.14 -15.61
C ILE A 262 0.93 17.11 -16.68
N ALA A 263 1.10 18.43 -16.47
CA ALA A 263 0.64 19.46 -17.40
C ALA A 263 1.33 19.32 -18.76
N HIS A 264 2.65 19.10 -18.78
CA HIS A 264 3.41 18.85 -20.00
C HIS A 264 2.88 17.63 -20.77
N ALA A 265 2.63 16.52 -20.08
CA ALA A 265 2.10 15.28 -20.69
C ALA A 265 0.70 15.48 -21.32
N GLN A 266 -0.04 16.49 -20.88
CA GLN A 266 -1.40 16.78 -21.33
C GLN A 266 -1.51 18.05 -22.20
N GLY A 267 -0.40 18.75 -22.47
CA GLY A 267 -0.39 19.99 -23.24
C GLY A 267 -1.12 21.15 -22.55
N LEU A 268 -0.98 21.27 -21.22
CA LEU A 268 -1.65 22.28 -20.40
C LEU A 268 -0.66 23.28 -19.81
N ASP A 269 -1.13 24.53 -19.52
CA ASP A 269 -0.45 25.40 -18.55
C ASP A 269 -1.01 25.11 -17.16
N PRO A 270 -0.19 24.64 -16.20
CA PRO A 270 -0.68 24.30 -14.88
C PRO A 270 -1.21 25.49 -14.08
N LYS A 271 -0.82 26.73 -14.43
CA LYS A 271 -1.30 27.95 -13.77
C LYS A 271 -2.80 28.19 -13.96
N ASP A 272 -3.38 27.62 -15.02
CA ASP A 272 -4.81 27.71 -15.28
C ASP A 272 -5.63 26.81 -14.35
N TRP A 273 -4.99 25.79 -13.75
CA TRP A 273 -5.70 24.72 -13.05
C TRP A 273 -5.26 24.51 -11.58
N ILE A 274 -4.02 24.85 -11.24
CA ILE A 274 -3.49 24.62 -9.89
C ILE A 274 -3.17 25.94 -9.21
N ARG A 275 -3.79 26.15 -8.03
CA ARG A 275 -3.44 27.22 -7.09
C ARG A 275 -2.84 26.59 -5.85
N TYR A 276 -1.87 27.27 -5.24
CA TYR A 276 -1.23 26.82 -4.02
C TYR A 276 -1.70 27.67 -2.84
N ALA A 277 -2.26 27.03 -1.82
CA ALA A 277 -2.65 27.66 -0.55
C ALA A 277 -2.18 26.77 0.61
N PRO A 278 -0.90 26.86 1.00
CA PRO A 278 -0.30 25.94 1.95
C PRO A 278 -0.98 26.02 3.32
N ASP A 279 -1.42 24.85 3.82
CA ASP A 279 -1.79 24.61 5.20
C ASP A 279 -0.55 24.10 5.95
N ALA A 280 -0.15 24.82 6.99
CA ALA A 280 1.10 24.56 7.72
C ALA A 280 1.17 23.14 8.30
N ARG A 281 0.03 22.60 8.78
CA ARG A 281 -0.05 21.25 9.34
C ARG A 281 0.08 20.19 8.25
N THR A 282 -0.64 20.33 7.17
CA THR A 282 -0.59 19.39 6.03
C THR A 282 0.80 19.37 5.42
N GLU A 283 1.40 20.56 5.19
CA GLU A 283 2.74 20.64 4.61
C GLU A 283 3.82 20.06 5.55
N SER A 284 3.71 20.29 6.87
CA SER A 284 4.67 19.74 7.83
C SER A 284 4.64 18.22 7.91
N LEU A 285 3.45 17.61 7.76
CA LEU A 285 3.28 16.15 7.88
C LEU A 285 3.53 15.40 6.57
N PHE A 286 3.22 16.02 5.42
CA PHE A 286 3.18 15.30 4.13
C PHE A 286 3.96 15.99 3.00
N GLY A 287 4.44 17.21 3.21
CA GLY A 287 5.09 18.03 2.19
C GLY A 287 6.58 18.30 2.45
N ARG A 288 7.24 17.57 3.37
CA ARG A 288 8.65 17.79 3.74
C ARG A 288 9.42 16.47 3.82
N LEU A 289 9.20 15.59 2.83
CA LEU A 289 9.93 14.32 2.80
C LEU A 289 11.30 14.53 2.13
N PRO A 290 12.41 14.20 2.83
CA PRO A 290 13.77 14.38 2.32
C PRO A 290 14.13 13.34 1.24
N ALA A 291 15.34 13.45 0.65
CA ALA A 291 15.87 12.40 -0.20
C ALA A 291 16.03 11.10 0.60
N LEU A 292 15.65 9.97 -0.03
CA LEU A 292 15.71 8.64 0.56
C LEU A 292 16.69 7.76 -0.23
N ARG A 293 17.54 7.03 0.48
CA ARG A 293 18.47 6.04 -0.10
C ARG A 293 18.07 4.65 0.39
N THR A 294 17.95 3.71 -0.53
CA THR A 294 17.46 2.35 -0.26
C THR A 294 18.34 1.26 -0.84
N PRO A 295 19.67 1.26 -0.58
CA PRO A 295 20.61 0.35 -1.23
C PRO A 295 20.32 -1.13 -0.96
N GLN A 296 19.82 -1.50 0.23
CA GLN A 296 19.48 -2.89 0.55
C GLN A 296 18.21 -3.33 -0.18
N SER A 297 17.18 -2.47 -0.20
CA SER A 297 15.93 -2.75 -0.91
C SER A 297 16.16 -2.81 -2.42
N GLU A 298 17.00 -1.93 -2.98
CA GLU A 298 17.39 -1.96 -4.38
C GLU A 298 18.17 -3.23 -4.73
N ALA A 299 19.12 -3.63 -3.89
CA ALA A 299 19.86 -4.88 -4.03
C ALA A 299 18.96 -6.11 -3.94
N ALA A 300 17.91 -6.05 -3.10
CA ALA A 300 16.89 -7.09 -2.99
C ALA A 300 15.91 -7.12 -4.18
N GLY A 301 15.97 -6.16 -5.10
CA GLY A 301 15.17 -6.15 -6.33
C GLY A 301 13.98 -5.22 -6.32
N PHE A 302 13.71 -4.47 -5.25
CA PHE A 302 12.68 -3.44 -5.23
C PHE A 302 13.05 -2.28 -6.16
N ARG A 303 12.04 -1.61 -6.73
CA ARG A 303 12.23 -0.56 -7.74
C ARG A 303 11.28 0.61 -7.50
N HIS A 304 11.65 1.79 -8.00
CA HIS A 304 10.78 2.94 -8.21
C HIS A 304 10.38 3.06 -9.68
N ASP A 305 9.55 4.03 -10.03
CA ASP A 305 9.03 4.24 -11.39
C ASP A 305 10.08 4.59 -12.47
N GLY A 306 11.32 4.77 -12.10
CA GLY A 306 12.43 5.14 -13.00
C GLY A 306 12.59 6.65 -13.10
N SER A 307 11.62 7.36 -13.68
CA SER A 307 11.63 8.83 -13.81
C SER A 307 10.24 9.41 -13.50
N LEU A 308 10.19 10.74 -13.38
CA LEU A 308 8.95 11.47 -13.17
C LEU A 308 8.00 11.32 -14.36
N GLU A 309 8.53 11.34 -15.59
CA GLU A 309 7.79 11.12 -16.82
C GLU A 309 7.20 9.72 -16.86
N SER A 310 7.95 8.70 -16.46
CA SER A 310 7.47 7.32 -16.37
C SER A 310 6.34 7.18 -15.34
N LEU A 311 6.50 7.80 -14.16
CA LEU A 311 5.46 7.83 -13.12
C LEU A 311 4.17 8.45 -13.67
N VAL A 312 4.27 9.64 -14.29
CA VAL A 312 3.12 10.37 -14.85
C VAL A 312 2.44 9.55 -15.95
N THR A 313 3.21 8.97 -16.87
CA THR A 313 2.68 8.13 -17.95
C THR A 313 1.91 6.93 -17.40
N ARG A 314 2.46 6.22 -16.42
CA ARG A 314 1.79 5.07 -15.78
C ARG A 314 0.50 5.47 -15.07
N VAL A 315 0.53 6.58 -14.33
CA VAL A 315 -0.65 7.08 -13.60
C VAL A 315 -1.75 7.50 -14.57
N LEU A 316 -1.43 8.31 -15.58
CA LEU A 316 -2.42 8.76 -16.56
C LEU A 316 -2.98 7.59 -17.40
N GLY A 317 -2.13 6.61 -17.77
CA GLY A 317 -2.55 5.39 -18.44
C GLY A 317 -3.53 4.55 -17.61
N GLY A 318 -3.26 4.39 -16.31
CA GLY A 318 -4.16 3.70 -15.37
C GLY A 318 -5.51 4.38 -15.18
N LEU A 319 -5.55 5.71 -15.21
CA LEU A 319 -6.78 6.49 -15.12
C LEU A 319 -7.69 6.38 -16.38
N HIS A 320 -7.21 5.82 -17.49
CA HIS A 320 -8.00 5.58 -18.71
C HIS A 320 -8.66 4.20 -18.75
N SER A 321 -8.36 3.31 -17.80
CA SER A 321 -8.96 1.98 -17.76
C SER A 321 -10.40 2.05 -17.24
N PRO A 322 -11.39 1.42 -17.91
CA PRO A 322 -12.82 1.61 -17.60
C PRO A 322 -13.32 0.97 -16.28
N GLY A 323 -12.45 0.64 -15.35
CA GLY A 323 -12.78 0.06 -14.06
C GLY A 323 -12.53 0.96 -12.83
N MET A 324 -12.04 2.19 -13.00
CA MET A 324 -11.68 3.10 -11.90
C MET A 324 -12.43 4.44 -11.93
N VAL A 325 -13.65 4.46 -12.48
CA VAL A 325 -14.49 5.67 -12.49
C VAL A 325 -15.70 5.44 -11.59
N GLU A 326 -15.84 6.37 -10.62
CA GLU A 326 -16.88 6.67 -9.64
C GLU A 326 -16.78 6.02 -8.28
#